data_be2732b0a9b97a3b42878f53f743483a
#
_entry.id   be2732b0a9b97a3b42878f53f743483a
#
_cell.length_a   1.000
_cell.length_b   1.000
_cell.length_c   1.000
_cell.angle_alpha   90.00
_cell.angle_beta   90.00
_cell.angle_gamma   90.00
#
_symmetry.space_group_name_H-M   'P 1'
#
loop_
_entity.id
_entity.type
_entity.pdbx_description
1 polymer ?
#
loop_
_entity_poly.entity_id
_entity_poly.type
_entity_poly.pdbx_seq_one_letter_code
_entity_poly.pdbx_strand_id
1 'polypeptide(L)'
;MKKPKFLTGGQAAVKSLKKEKVKHVFGLIGSATMEMFDALYHEKKINFIGVRDERSGTHMADGYARASNQPGVILAGQNGPGATNLVTGLAQAKAAFSPVVSIAGSYSTKDKMEDAFQGLDQQSLFKPITKKTWTIKNTSKIPQIFGDAFNLAMSPRRGPVCINVPRNILA
;
A
#
# COMPACT_ATOMS: atom_id res chain seq x y z
N MET A 1 3.70 16.12 32.74
CA MET A 1 3.71 14.93 31.85
C MET A 1 3.21 15.36 30.47
N LYS A 2 4.03 15.19 29.39
CA LYS A 2 3.56 15.42 28.02
C LYS A 2 2.50 14.34 27.69
N LYS A 3 1.30 14.76 27.27
CA LYS A 3 0.27 13.82 26.78
C LYS A 3 0.86 12.91 25.70
N PRO A 4 0.60 11.60 25.72
CA PRO A 4 1.06 10.73 24.65
C PRO A 4 0.55 11.28 23.31
N LYS A 5 1.46 11.50 22.37
CA LYS A 5 1.11 12.00 21.05
C LYS A 5 0.60 10.79 20.24
N PHE A 6 -0.71 10.65 20.17
CA PHE A 6 -1.32 9.63 19.30
C PHE A 6 -1.01 9.95 17.84
N LEU A 7 -0.71 8.91 17.06
CA LEU A 7 -0.50 9.01 15.62
C LEU A 7 -1.82 8.69 14.91
N THR A 8 -2.07 9.38 13.81
CA THR A 8 -3.08 8.92 12.86
C THR A 8 -2.62 7.62 12.20
N GLY A 9 -3.55 6.87 11.60
CA GLY A 9 -3.19 5.67 10.85
C GLY A 9 -2.26 5.97 9.67
N GLY A 10 -2.45 7.10 8.98
CA GLY A 10 -1.56 7.56 7.91
C GLY A 10 -0.13 7.78 8.41
N GLN A 11 0.01 8.45 9.56
CA GLN A 11 1.33 8.64 10.19
C GLN A 11 1.96 7.32 10.64
N ALA A 12 1.16 6.38 11.17
CA ALA A 12 1.64 5.05 11.57
C ALA A 12 2.12 4.25 10.36
N ALA A 13 1.38 4.31 9.24
CA ALA A 13 1.76 3.67 7.98
C ALA A 13 3.08 4.21 7.42
N VAL A 14 3.23 5.53 7.34
CA VAL A 14 4.47 6.15 6.85
C VAL A 14 5.67 5.88 7.78
N LYS A 15 5.46 5.87 9.10
CA LYS A 15 6.50 5.44 10.04
C LYS A 15 6.89 3.97 9.84
N SER A 16 5.93 3.11 9.48
CA SER A 16 6.22 1.72 9.16
C SER A 16 7.05 1.60 7.89
N LEU A 17 6.70 2.33 6.82
CA LEU A 17 7.54 2.40 5.61
C LEU A 17 8.96 2.85 5.91
N LYS A 18 9.12 3.86 6.77
CA LYS A 18 10.45 4.34 7.19
C LYS A 18 11.23 3.29 7.97
N LYS A 19 10.57 2.52 8.85
CA LYS A 19 11.18 1.40 9.58
C LYS A 19 11.68 0.32 8.62
N GLU A 20 10.93 0.03 7.56
CA GLU A 20 11.30 -0.89 6.48
C GLU A 20 12.33 -0.29 5.50
N LYS A 21 12.90 0.89 5.82
CA LYS A 21 13.95 1.58 5.05
C LYS A 21 13.53 1.93 3.60
N VAL A 22 12.23 2.11 3.37
CA VAL A 22 11.70 2.54 2.08
C VAL A 22 12.26 3.91 1.73
N LYS A 23 12.81 4.04 0.51
CA LYS A 23 13.36 5.31 -0.02
C LYS A 23 12.43 5.98 -1.01
N HIS A 24 11.65 5.20 -1.74
CA HIS A 24 10.77 5.69 -2.80
C HIS A 24 9.37 5.05 -2.66
N VAL A 25 8.34 5.86 -2.78
CA VAL A 25 6.96 5.42 -2.92
C VAL A 25 6.44 5.98 -4.24
N PHE A 26 6.08 5.10 -5.15
CA PHE A 26 5.37 5.47 -6.37
C PHE A 26 3.88 5.58 -6.07
N GLY A 27 3.15 6.48 -6.71
CA GLY A 27 1.73 6.55 -6.43
C GLY A 27 0.97 7.65 -7.15
N LEU A 28 -0.34 7.53 -7.11
CA LEU A 28 -1.29 8.54 -7.57
C LEU A 28 -2.14 8.99 -6.39
N ILE A 29 -2.16 10.31 -6.14
CA ILE A 29 -2.89 10.89 -5.01
C ILE A 29 -4.39 10.67 -5.19
N GLY A 30 -5.06 10.24 -4.13
CA GLY A 30 -6.50 10.03 -4.11
C GLY A 30 -7.07 10.08 -2.71
N SER A 31 -8.39 10.27 -2.63
CA SER A 31 -9.08 10.58 -1.38
C SER A 31 -9.13 9.43 -0.37
N ALA A 32 -8.98 8.18 -0.81
CA ALA A 32 -9.07 7.04 0.09
C ALA A 32 -7.82 6.84 0.97
N THR A 33 -6.69 7.46 0.60
CA THR A 33 -5.42 7.37 1.34
C THR A 33 -4.79 8.76 1.59
N MET A 34 -5.61 9.80 1.65
CA MET A 34 -5.17 11.19 1.83
C MET A 34 -4.26 11.36 3.04
N GLU A 35 -4.58 10.71 4.16
CA GLU A 35 -3.81 10.80 5.40
C GLU A 35 -2.39 10.20 5.26
N MET A 36 -2.20 9.22 4.36
CA MET A 36 -0.87 8.73 4.03
C MET A 36 -0.09 9.73 3.17
N PHE A 37 -0.75 10.37 2.20
CA PHE A 37 -0.10 11.39 1.37
C PHE A 37 0.29 12.62 2.20
N ASP A 38 -0.56 13.07 3.13
CA ASP A 38 -0.22 14.12 4.08
C ASP A 38 1.01 13.74 4.92
N ALA A 39 1.02 12.53 5.47
CA ALA A 39 2.15 12.04 6.25
C ALA A 39 3.44 11.90 5.40
N LEU A 40 3.35 11.48 4.13
CA LEU A 40 4.48 11.41 3.20
C LEU A 40 5.02 12.79 2.86
N TYR A 41 4.15 13.80 2.69
CA TYR A 41 4.56 15.19 2.44
C TYR A 41 5.49 15.72 3.54
N HIS A 42 5.25 15.33 4.78
CA HIS A 42 6.06 15.72 5.93
C HIS A 42 7.28 14.83 6.19
N GLU A 43 7.39 13.65 5.55
CA GLU A 43 8.51 12.73 5.73
C GLU A 43 9.62 12.98 4.69
N LYS A 44 10.74 13.56 5.15
CA LYS A 44 11.84 13.98 4.27
C LYS A 44 12.77 12.85 3.82
N LYS A 45 12.64 11.64 4.40
CA LYS A 45 13.51 10.49 4.07
C LYS A 45 12.90 9.54 3.04
N ILE A 46 11.66 9.77 2.65
CA ILE A 46 10.94 8.99 1.63
C ILE A 46 10.57 9.93 0.49
N ASN A 47 11.06 9.63 -0.70
CA ASN A 47 10.69 10.37 -1.91
C ASN A 47 9.38 9.82 -2.45
N PHE A 48 8.35 10.66 -2.53
CA PHE A 48 7.14 10.34 -3.25
C PHE A 48 7.32 10.66 -4.73
N ILE A 49 7.07 9.68 -5.59
CA ILE A 49 7.15 9.80 -7.04
C ILE A 49 5.74 9.68 -7.61
N GLY A 50 5.16 10.83 -7.97
CA GLY A 50 3.83 10.92 -8.53
C GLY A 50 3.76 10.31 -9.94
N VAL A 51 2.73 9.48 -10.16
CA VAL A 51 2.45 8.88 -11.46
C VAL A 51 1.13 9.41 -12.04
N ARG A 52 0.84 9.11 -13.29
CA ARG A 52 -0.42 9.48 -13.95
C ARG A 52 -1.44 8.35 -14.00
N ASP A 53 -1.01 7.14 -13.62
CA ASP A 53 -1.82 5.92 -13.61
C ASP A 53 -1.15 4.93 -12.66
N GLU A 54 -1.89 4.29 -11.75
CA GLU A 54 -1.34 3.34 -10.77
C GLU A 54 -0.72 2.12 -11.43
N ARG A 55 -1.17 1.72 -12.62
CA ARG A 55 -0.56 0.65 -13.41
C ARG A 55 0.89 1.01 -13.75
N SER A 56 1.12 2.22 -14.24
CA SER A 56 2.48 2.71 -14.51
C SER A 56 3.33 2.74 -13.24
N GLY A 57 2.76 3.23 -12.14
CA GLY A 57 3.42 3.25 -10.84
C GLY A 57 3.79 1.85 -10.34
N THR A 58 2.94 0.85 -10.58
CA THR A 58 3.22 -0.54 -10.20
C THR A 58 4.37 -1.11 -11.02
N HIS A 59 4.44 -0.83 -12.33
CA HIS A 59 5.58 -1.22 -13.16
C HIS A 59 6.87 -0.50 -12.76
N MET A 60 6.79 0.77 -12.33
CA MET A 60 7.95 1.49 -11.78
C MET A 60 8.44 0.84 -10.48
N ALA A 61 7.52 0.44 -9.58
CA ALA A 61 7.86 -0.27 -8.36
C ALA A 61 8.49 -1.66 -8.66
N ASP A 62 7.97 -2.39 -9.66
CA ASP A 62 8.54 -3.65 -10.13
C ASP A 62 9.97 -3.44 -10.67
N GLY A 63 10.16 -2.46 -11.55
CA GLY A 63 11.48 -2.12 -12.11
C GLY A 63 12.48 -1.71 -11.00
N TYR A 64 12.04 -0.89 -10.06
CA TYR A 64 12.85 -0.52 -8.90
C TYR A 64 13.25 -1.74 -8.06
N ALA A 65 12.30 -2.63 -7.78
CA ALA A 65 12.57 -3.83 -6.98
C ALA A 65 13.62 -4.72 -7.61
N ARG A 66 13.56 -4.91 -8.93
CA ARG A 66 14.56 -5.68 -9.68
C ARG A 66 15.94 -5.03 -9.70
N ALA A 67 15.99 -3.72 -9.94
CA ALA A 67 17.25 -2.99 -10.05
C ALA A 67 17.95 -2.80 -8.71
N SER A 68 17.19 -2.53 -7.64
CA SER A 68 17.75 -2.22 -6.31
C SER A 68 17.89 -3.44 -5.40
N ASN A 69 17.28 -4.56 -5.75
CA ASN A 69 17.14 -5.74 -4.86
C ASN A 69 16.43 -5.43 -3.54
N GLN A 70 15.60 -4.36 -3.50
CA GLN A 70 14.79 -3.93 -2.37
C GLN A 70 13.30 -3.98 -2.74
N PRO A 71 12.37 -4.03 -1.78
CA PRO A 71 10.95 -3.95 -2.10
C PRO A 71 10.58 -2.66 -2.83
N GLY A 72 9.86 -2.77 -3.95
CA GLY A 72 9.23 -1.64 -4.60
C GLY A 72 7.87 -1.33 -3.96
N VAL A 73 7.58 -0.06 -3.70
CA VAL A 73 6.35 0.33 -3.01
C VAL A 73 5.47 1.19 -3.92
N ILE A 74 4.21 0.77 -4.09
CA ILE A 74 3.17 1.54 -4.79
C ILE A 74 2.01 1.86 -3.85
N LEU A 75 1.56 3.12 -3.86
CA LEU A 75 0.41 3.61 -3.11
C LEU A 75 -0.68 4.04 -4.09
N ALA A 76 -1.79 3.30 -4.11
CA ALA A 76 -2.99 3.67 -4.84
C ALA A 76 -3.88 4.57 -3.96
N GLY A 77 -4.14 5.75 -4.43
CA GLY A 77 -4.84 6.77 -3.67
C GLY A 77 -6.34 6.59 -3.57
N GLN A 78 -6.93 5.77 -4.44
CA GLN A 78 -8.38 5.58 -4.51
C GLN A 78 -8.74 4.10 -4.38
N ASN A 79 -9.86 3.81 -3.70
CA ASN A 79 -10.47 2.49 -3.71
C ASN A 79 -11.12 2.21 -5.10
N GLY A 80 -11.55 0.98 -5.33
CA GLY A 80 -12.15 0.62 -6.63
C GLY A 80 -11.18 0.85 -7.80
N PRO A 81 -11.32 1.92 -8.61
CA PRO A 81 -10.52 2.13 -9.80
C PRO A 81 -9.02 2.23 -9.52
N GLY A 82 -8.59 2.89 -8.44
CA GLY A 82 -7.18 2.92 -8.08
C GLY A 82 -6.62 1.54 -7.72
N ALA A 83 -7.43 0.70 -7.06
CA ALA A 83 -7.06 -0.68 -6.76
C ALA A 83 -7.02 -1.54 -8.03
N THR A 84 -8.00 -1.44 -8.93
CA THR A 84 -8.02 -2.24 -10.17
C THR A 84 -6.86 -1.91 -11.09
N ASN A 85 -6.40 -0.67 -11.12
CA ASN A 85 -5.23 -0.26 -11.91
C ASN A 85 -3.92 -0.93 -11.45
N LEU A 86 -3.84 -1.45 -10.23
CA LEU A 86 -2.67 -2.20 -9.75
C LEU A 86 -2.56 -3.61 -10.37
N VAL A 87 -3.66 -4.18 -10.85
CA VAL A 87 -3.78 -5.60 -11.22
C VAL A 87 -2.72 -6.02 -12.22
N THR A 88 -2.58 -5.30 -13.33
CA THR A 88 -1.63 -5.65 -14.40
C THR A 88 -0.19 -5.69 -13.89
N GLY A 89 0.24 -4.67 -13.16
CA GLY A 89 1.60 -4.61 -12.65
C GLY A 89 1.88 -5.65 -11.56
N LEU A 90 0.90 -5.93 -10.69
CA LEU A 90 1.04 -6.98 -9.67
C LEU A 90 1.09 -8.38 -10.28
N ALA A 91 0.27 -8.66 -11.31
CA ALA A 91 0.34 -9.92 -12.04
C ALA A 91 1.71 -10.12 -12.70
N GLN A 92 2.26 -9.06 -13.33
CA GLN A 92 3.61 -9.04 -13.89
C GLN A 92 4.67 -9.29 -12.80
N ALA A 93 4.61 -8.55 -11.68
CA ALA A 93 5.55 -8.70 -10.58
C ALA A 93 5.51 -10.13 -9.99
N LYS A 94 4.32 -10.75 -9.91
CA LYS A 94 4.18 -12.12 -9.45
C LYS A 94 4.86 -13.11 -10.39
N ALA A 95 4.65 -12.99 -11.69
CA ALA A 95 5.29 -13.84 -12.70
C ALA A 95 6.82 -13.69 -12.70
N ALA A 96 7.31 -12.49 -12.39
CA ALA A 96 8.74 -12.16 -12.34
C ALA A 96 9.39 -12.36 -10.96
N PHE A 97 8.66 -12.85 -9.97
CA PHE A 97 9.15 -12.96 -8.59
C PHE A 97 9.68 -11.65 -8.00
N SER A 98 9.12 -10.53 -8.40
CA SER A 98 9.53 -9.21 -7.92
C SER A 98 8.84 -8.86 -6.60
N PRO A 99 9.58 -8.42 -5.57
CA PRO A 99 9.01 -8.06 -4.28
C PRO A 99 8.39 -6.66 -4.36
N VAL A 100 7.11 -6.59 -4.72
CA VAL A 100 6.34 -5.36 -4.73
C VAL A 100 5.37 -5.34 -3.54
N VAL A 101 5.39 -4.26 -2.77
CA VAL A 101 4.42 -3.99 -1.71
C VAL A 101 3.43 -2.95 -2.22
N SER A 102 2.22 -3.38 -2.54
CA SER A 102 1.14 -2.47 -2.91
C SER A 102 0.29 -2.10 -1.71
N ILE A 103 -0.05 -0.83 -1.61
CA ILE A 103 -0.93 -0.28 -0.60
C ILE A 103 -2.11 0.33 -1.35
N ALA A 104 -3.29 -0.21 -1.12
CA ALA A 104 -4.51 0.22 -1.78
C ALA A 104 -5.50 0.79 -0.77
N GLY A 105 -6.02 1.99 -1.02
CA GLY A 105 -7.14 2.50 -0.27
C GLY A 105 -8.35 1.59 -0.43
N SER A 106 -9.18 1.49 0.58
CA SER A 106 -10.46 0.78 0.50
C SER A 106 -11.56 1.56 1.22
N TYR A 107 -12.81 1.17 0.96
CA TYR A 107 -13.97 1.77 1.62
C TYR A 107 -13.88 1.60 3.15
N SER A 108 -14.61 2.42 3.88
CA SER A 108 -14.61 2.40 5.35
C SER A 108 -15.10 1.05 5.88
N THR A 109 -14.51 0.57 6.97
CA THR A 109 -14.99 -0.65 7.67
C THR A 109 -16.39 -0.51 8.28
N LYS A 110 -16.94 0.71 8.29
CA LYS A 110 -18.29 1.01 8.77
C LYS A 110 -19.35 0.91 7.67
N ASP A 111 -18.93 0.87 6.40
CA ASP A 111 -19.80 0.83 5.25
C ASP A 111 -19.96 -0.63 4.77
N LYS A 112 -21.11 -0.94 4.18
CA LYS A 112 -21.27 -2.16 3.40
C LYS A 112 -20.64 -1.95 2.03
N MET A 113 -20.00 -2.98 1.50
CA MET A 113 -19.29 -2.88 0.22
C MET A 113 -20.21 -2.46 -0.92
N GLU A 114 -21.41 -2.99 -0.95
CA GLU A 114 -22.40 -2.77 -1.99
C GLU A 114 -22.92 -1.31 -2.02
N ASP A 115 -22.92 -0.66 -0.86
CA ASP A 115 -23.41 0.71 -0.69
C ASP A 115 -22.28 1.74 -0.72
N ALA A 116 -21.02 1.28 -0.65
CA ALA A 116 -19.86 2.16 -0.58
C ALA A 116 -19.51 2.72 -1.95
N PHE A 117 -19.22 4.03 -2.01
CA PHE A 117 -18.71 4.64 -3.24
C PHE A 117 -17.44 3.92 -3.70
N GLN A 118 -17.47 3.39 -4.93
CA GLN A 118 -16.38 2.58 -5.50
C GLN A 118 -16.04 1.34 -4.65
N GLY A 119 -17.01 0.78 -3.94
CA GLY A 119 -16.86 -0.45 -3.18
C GLY A 119 -16.45 -1.62 -4.08
N LEU A 120 -15.46 -2.39 -3.65
CA LEU A 120 -14.94 -3.54 -4.40
C LEU A 120 -14.35 -4.55 -3.43
N ASP A 121 -14.56 -5.83 -3.68
CA ASP A 121 -13.84 -6.91 -2.98
C ASP A 121 -12.39 -6.99 -3.45
N GLN A 122 -11.57 -6.10 -2.92
CA GLN A 122 -10.14 -6.05 -3.21
C GLN A 122 -9.39 -7.28 -2.67
N GLN A 123 -9.94 -7.95 -1.64
CA GLN A 123 -9.35 -9.17 -1.09
C GLN A 123 -9.37 -10.29 -2.14
N SER A 124 -10.52 -10.54 -2.75
CA SER A 124 -10.66 -11.53 -3.82
C SER A 124 -9.94 -11.12 -5.10
N LEU A 125 -9.98 -9.82 -5.45
CA LEU A 125 -9.28 -9.28 -6.62
C LEU A 125 -7.78 -9.58 -6.59
N PHE A 126 -7.11 -9.33 -5.47
CA PHE A 126 -5.65 -9.47 -5.38
C PHE A 126 -5.17 -10.87 -5.00
N LYS A 127 -6.04 -11.73 -4.48
CA LYS A 127 -5.69 -13.09 -4.05
C LYS A 127 -4.91 -13.89 -5.11
N PRO A 128 -5.32 -13.95 -6.39
CA PRO A 128 -4.63 -14.74 -7.40
C PRO A 128 -3.31 -14.14 -7.87
N ILE A 129 -3.07 -12.86 -7.68
CA ILE A 129 -1.93 -12.12 -8.22
C ILE A 129 -0.93 -11.62 -7.17
N THR A 130 -1.11 -11.99 -5.91
CA THR A 130 -0.19 -11.66 -4.81
C THR A 130 0.18 -12.93 -4.02
N LYS A 131 1.23 -12.84 -3.21
CA LYS A 131 1.55 -13.88 -2.21
C LYS A 131 0.53 -13.86 -1.08
N LYS A 132 0.10 -12.67 -0.68
CA LYS A 132 -0.94 -12.45 0.33
C LYS A 132 -1.53 -11.05 0.20
N THR A 133 -2.80 -10.95 0.53
CA THR A 133 -3.53 -9.68 0.69
C THR A 133 -4.01 -9.56 2.13
N TRP A 134 -3.80 -8.40 2.73
CA TRP A 134 -4.34 -8.04 4.05
C TRP A 134 -5.38 -6.94 3.89
N THR A 135 -6.37 -6.95 4.76
CA THR A 135 -7.25 -5.80 5.00
C THR A 135 -7.10 -5.37 6.44
N ILE A 136 -6.64 -4.16 6.67
CA ILE A 136 -6.39 -3.64 8.02
C ILE A 136 -7.74 -3.30 8.67
N LYS A 137 -8.01 -3.89 9.84
CA LYS A 137 -9.26 -3.66 10.59
C LYS A 137 -9.06 -2.78 11.82
N ASN A 138 -7.81 -2.53 12.22
CA ASN A 138 -7.48 -1.75 13.41
C ASN A 138 -6.16 -1.01 13.20
N THR A 139 -6.14 0.29 13.52
CA THR A 139 -4.96 1.16 13.38
C THR A 139 -3.75 0.63 14.15
N SER A 140 -3.94 0.02 15.32
CA SER A 140 -2.85 -0.58 16.11
C SER A 140 -2.13 -1.74 15.40
N LYS A 141 -2.74 -2.34 14.39
CA LYS A 141 -2.16 -3.46 13.62
C LYS A 141 -1.33 -3.00 12.42
N ILE A 142 -1.36 -1.70 12.08
CA ILE A 142 -0.60 -1.15 10.96
C ILE A 142 0.88 -1.54 11.02
N PRO A 143 1.62 -1.29 12.12
CA PRO A 143 3.06 -1.59 12.14
C PRO A 143 3.36 -3.08 11.95
N GLN A 144 2.56 -3.95 12.55
CA GLN A 144 2.71 -5.40 12.42
C GLN A 144 2.46 -5.85 10.97
N ILE A 145 1.32 -5.45 10.39
CA ILE A 145 0.92 -5.87 9.03
C ILE A 145 1.92 -5.37 7.99
N PHE A 146 2.44 -4.15 8.14
CA PHE A 146 3.48 -3.63 7.24
C PHE A 146 4.75 -4.47 7.36
N GLY A 147 5.26 -4.74 8.57
CA GLY A 147 6.42 -5.60 8.75
C GLY A 147 6.23 -6.99 8.15
N ASP A 148 5.08 -7.63 8.40
CA ASP A 148 4.75 -8.94 7.84
C ASP A 148 4.72 -8.91 6.30
N ALA A 149 4.17 -7.84 5.71
CA ALA A 149 4.07 -7.67 4.27
C ALA A 149 5.45 -7.54 3.60
N PHE A 150 6.34 -6.70 4.15
CA PHE A 150 7.70 -6.55 3.65
C PHE A 150 8.50 -7.84 3.79
N ASN A 151 8.43 -8.51 4.93
CA ASN A 151 9.07 -9.81 5.14
C ASN A 151 8.57 -10.86 4.16
N LEU A 152 7.25 -10.94 3.94
CA LEU A 152 6.68 -11.92 3.01
C LEU A 152 7.05 -11.63 1.56
N ALA A 153 7.06 -10.34 1.14
CA ALA A 153 7.45 -9.98 -0.22
C ALA A 153 8.88 -10.44 -0.53
N MET A 154 9.78 -10.33 0.44
CA MET A 154 11.21 -10.68 0.32
C MET A 154 11.52 -12.14 0.62
N SER A 155 10.61 -12.91 1.22
CA SER A 155 10.84 -14.34 1.55
C SER A 155 11.02 -15.19 0.29
N PRO A 156 11.66 -16.36 0.36
CA PRO A 156 11.91 -17.25 -0.78
C PRO A 156 10.71 -17.41 -1.72
N ARG A 157 10.99 -17.46 -3.04
CA ARG A 157 10.06 -17.14 -4.13
C ARG A 157 9.44 -15.76 -3.89
N ARG A 158 10.29 -14.73 -3.89
CA ARG A 158 9.86 -13.33 -3.78
C ARG A 158 8.63 -13.05 -4.63
N GLY A 159 7.87 -12.06 -4.29
CA GLY A 159 6.68 -11.72 -5.06
C GLY A 159 5.87 -10.61 -4.42
N PRO A 160 4.87 -10.11 -5.12
CA PRO A 160 4.07 -9.00 -4.67
C PRO A 160 3.14 -9.39 -3.54
N VAL A 161 2.82 -8.39 -2.72
CA VAL A 161 1.82 -8.44 -1.64
C VAL A 161 0.92 -7.22 -1.72
N CYS A 162 -0.26 -7.29 -1.15
CA CYS A 162 -1.17 -6.15 -1.09
C CYS A 162 -1.67 -5.89 0.34
N ILE A 163 -1.72 -4.61 0.71
CA ILE A 163 -2.30 -4.12 1.97
C ILE A 163 -3.47 -3.22 1.61
N ASN A 164 -4.69 -3.68 1.84
CA ASN A 164 -5.88 -2.86 1.76
C ASN A 164 -6.03 -2.05 3.05
N VAL A 165 -6.12 -0.74 2.91
CA VAL A 165 -6.24 0.17 4.06
C VAL A 165 -7.55 0.93 3.98
N PRO A 166 -8.54 0.57 4.81
CA PRO A 166 -9.78 1.32 4.89
C PRO A 166 -9.56 2.76 5.32
N ARG A 167 -10.29 3.70 4.68
CA ARG A 167 -10.12 5.13 4.90
C ARG A 167 -10.21 5.53 6.38
N ASN A 168 -11.20 5.00 7.11
CA ASN A 168 -11.39 5.30 8.53
C ASN A 168 -10.29 4.74 9.45
N ILE A 169 -9.45 3.86 8.96
CA ILE A 169 -8.29 3.32 9.69
C ILE A 169 -7.09 4.25 9.56
N LEU A 170 -7.04 5.06 8.50
CA LEU A 170 -5.97 6.04 8.26
C LEU A 170 -6.17 7.35 9.01
N ALA A 171 -7.43 7.70 9.29
CA ALA A 171 -7.82 8.94 9.98
C ALA A 171 -7.35 9.02 11.44
#